data_a356fc52e0d0728d299ff6dbf64973c5
#
_entry.id   a356fc52e0d0728d299ff6dbf64973c5
#
_cell.length_a   1.000
_cell.length_b   1.000
_cell.length_c   1.000
_cell.angle_alpha   90.00
_cell.angle_beta   90.00
_cell.angle_gamma   90.00
#
_symmetry.space_group_name_H-M   'P 1'
#
loop_
_entity.id
_entity.type
_entity.pdbx_description
1 polymer ?
#
loop_
_entity_poly.entity_id
_entity_poly.type
_entity_poly.pdbx_seq_one_letter_code
_entity_poly.pdbx_strand_id
1 'polypeptide(L)'
;IVLLIDERPEEVTDMQRSIKGEVIYSTFDEEPEHHTKVAYMVLERTKRMVEQGQDVVILLDSITRLSRAYNLTITPTGRTLSGGLDPGALIMPKKFFGAARNIEEGGSLTILATALIETGSRMDDMIFEEFKGTGNMEVHLNRKLQERRIFPAIDIYKSGTRREDLLFESQLERETAYNIRKILYDDNNTQNITEQLINLLAKTKNNREFMNVASKMELNKSLHCIK
;
A
#
# COMPACT_ATOMS: atom_id res chain seq x y z
N ILE A 1 10.24 -10.00 5.91
CA ILE A 1 10.71 -10.54 4.62
C ILE A 1 10.44 -9.49 3.55
N VAL A 2 11.45 -9.15 2.75
CA VAL A 2 11.26 -8.36 1.52
C VAL A 2 11.29 -9.34 0.34
N LEU A 3 10.26 -9.29 -0.50
CA LEU A 3 10.13 -10.10 -1.69
C LEU A 3 10.18 -9.19 -2.93
N LEU A 4 11.27 -9.31 -3.70
CA LEU A 4 11.50 -8.53 -4.91
C LEU A 4 11.26 -9.42 -6.13
N ILE A 5 10.33 -9.03 -7.00
CA ILE A 5 9.96 -9.78 -8.20
C ILE A 5 10.22 -8.94 -9.44
N ASP A 6 11.02 -9.47 -10.36
CA ASP A 6 11.38 -8.84 -11.63
C ASP A 6 12.11 -7.49 -11.40
N GLU A 7 12.94 -7.41 -10.34
CA GLU A 7 13.73 -6.24 -10.00
C GLU A 7 15.17 -6.35 -10.53
N ARG A 8 15.87 -5.22 -10.56
CA ARG A 8 17.26 -5.15 -11.03
C ARG A 8 18.22 -5.70 -9.99
N PRO A 9 19.29 -6.43 -10.39
CA PRO A 9 20.28 -6.98 -9.44
C PRO A 9 20.92 -5.94 -8.52
N GLU A 10 21.18 -4.71 -9.01
CA GLU A 10 21.71 -3.62 -8.21
C GLU A 10 20.75 -3.17 -7.11
N GLU A 11 19.44 -3.09 -7.40
CA GLU A 11 18.40 -2.73 -6.44
C GLU A 11 18.25 -3.81 -5.36
N VAL A 12 18.36 -5.08 -5.76
CA VAL A 12 18.38 -6.21 -4.81
C VAL A 12 19.58 -6.10 -3.86
N THR A 13 20.77 -5.81 -4.38
CA THR A 13 21.97 -5.67 -3.59
C THR A 13 21.88 -4.50 -2.60
N ASP A 14 21.34 -3.38 -3.04
CA ASP A 14 21.14 -2.20 -2.18
C ASP A 14 20.12 -2.50 -1.06
N MET A 15 19.06 -3.21 -1.38
CA MET A 15 18.05 -3.62 -0.39
C MET A 15 18.67 -4.57 0.64
N GLN A 16 19.43 -5.58 0.20
CA GLN A 16 20.12 -6.53 1.10
C GLN A 16 21.09 -5.84 2.07
N ARG A 17 21.73 -4.75 1.64
CA ARG A 17 22.68 -3.98 2.47
C ARG A 17 21.98 -3.00 3.42
N SER A 18 20.82 -2.51 3.04
CA SER A 18 20.13 -1.40 3.73
C SER A 18 19.17 -1.86 4.82
N ILE A 19 18.66 -3.09 4.76
CA ILE A 19 17.66 -3.57 5.69
C ILE A 19 18.19 -4.67 6.61
N LYS A 20 17.58 -4.79 7.80
CA LYS A 20 17.85 -5.87 8.76
C LYS A 20 16.94 -7.10 8.57
N GLY A 21 16.12 -7.12 7.53
CA GLY A 21 15.22 -8.21 7.21
C GLY A 21 15.83 -9.20 6.21
N GLU A 22 15.14 -10.30 6.00
CA GLU A 22 15.46 -11.26 4.94
C GLU A 22 14.99 -10.71 3.59
N VAL A 23 15.86 -10.70 2.58
CA VAL A 23 15.55 -10.32 1.20
C VAL A 23 15.55 -11.57 0.34
N ILE A 24 14.38 -11.89 -0.21
CA ILE A 24 14.17 -12.96 -1.18
C ILE A 24 13.80 -12.31 -2.50
N TYR A 25 14.38 -12.78 -3.59
CA TYR A 25 14.24 -12.11 -4.87
C TYR A 25 14.23 -13.08 -6.06
N SER A 26 13.74 -12.56 -7.17
CA SER A 26 13.89 -13.10 -8.50
C SER A 26 14.06 -11.91 -9.46
N THR A 27 15.24 -11.81 -10.06
CA THR A 27 15.64 -10.66 -10.88
C THR A 27 15.04 -10.71 -12.28
N PHE A 28 15.04 -9.59 -13.00
CA PHE A 28 14.38 -9.43 -14.30
C PHE A 28 14.93 -10.35 -15.40
N ASP A 29 16.12 -10.88 -15.24
CA ASP A 29 16.79 -11.82 -16.15
C ASP A 29 16.40 -13.29 -15.93
N GLU A 30 15.60 -13.56 -14.89
CA GLU A 30 15.06 -14.89 -14.62
C GLU A 30 13.77 -15.15 -15.42
N GLU A 31 13.47 -16.42 -15.66
CA GLU A 31 12.24 -16.83 -16.33
C GLU A 31 10.99 -16.56 -15.47
N PRO A 32 9.82 -16.27 -16.09
CA PRO A 32 8.58 -15.99 -15.36
C PRO A 32 8.18 -17.08 -14.36
N GLU A 33 8.48 -18.35 -14.68
CA GLU A 33 8.24 -19.49 -13.78
C GLU A 33 9.05 -19.40 -12.50
N HIS A 34 10.25 -18.81 -12.55
CA HIS A 34 11.07 -18.59 -11.37
C HIS A 34 10.40 -17.56 -10.43
N HIS A 35 9.91 -16.45 -10.99
CA HIS A 35 9.17 -15.44 -10.23
C HIS A 35 7.98 -16.02 -9.47
N THR A 36 7.17 -16.82 -10.16
CA THR A 36 5.98 -17.45 -9.56
C THR A 36 6.33 -18.48 -8.50
N LYS A 37 7.39 -19.29 -8.70
CA LYS A 37 7.88 -20.28 -7.73
C LYS A 37 8.41 -19.62 -6.46
N VAL A 38 9.22 -18.56 -6.61
CA VAL A 38 9.77 -17.83 -5.46
C VAL A 38 8.64 -17.22 -4.63
N ALA A 39 7.66 -16.57 -5.25
CA ALA A 39 6.51 -16.01 -4.55
C ALA A 39 5.70 -17.10 -3.82
N TYR A 40 5.45 -18.23 -4.46
CA TYR A 40 4.75 -19.35 -3.85
C TYR A 40 5.51 -19.92 -2.64
N MET A 41 6.82 -20.11 -2.77
CA MET A 41 7.69 -20.59 -1.69
C MET A 41 7.65 -19.62 -0.48
N VAL A 42 7.74 -18.31 -0.72
CA VAL A 42 7.68 -17.32 0.35
C VAL A 42 6.33 -17.39 1.07
N LEU A 43 5.23 -17.49 0.33
CA LEU A 43 3.89 -17.59 0.91
C LEU A 43 3.75 -18.83 1.79
N GLU A 44 4.15 -20.00 1.31
CA GLU A 44 4.02 -21.25 2.06
C GLU A 44 4.92 -21.27 3.30
N ARG A 45 6.16 -20.78 3.17
CA ARG A 45 7.05 -20.62 4.32
C ARG A 45 6.47 -19.66 5.36
N THR A 46 5.95 -18.53 4.93
CA THR A 46 5.37 -17.52 5.82
C THR A 46 4.17 -18.08 6.57
N LYS A 47 3.30 -18.84 5.90
CA LYS A 47 2.19 -19.53 6.58
C LYS A 47 2.67 -20.42 7.72
N ARG A 48 3.76 -21.21 7.50
CA ARG A 48 4.33 -22.05 8.56
C ARG A 48 4.87 -21.23 9.74
N MET A 49 5.51 -20.09 9.47
CA MET A 49 6.00 -19.19 10.52
C MET A 49 4.82 -18.63 11.37
N VAL A 50 3.76 -18.20 10.70
CA VAL A 50 2.56 -17.67 11.37
C VAL A 50 1.85 -18.76 12.19
N GLU A 51 1.73 -20.00 11.66
CA GLU A 51 1.19 -21.15 12.40
C GLU A 51 2.03 -21.51 13.64
N GLN A 52 3.29 -21.11 13.68
CA GLN A 52 4.17 -21.23 14.87
C GLN A 52 4.04 -20.04 15.83
N GLY A 53 3.08 -19.16 15.61
CA GLY A 53 2.83 -18.01 16.48
C GLY A 53 3.69 -16.79 16.18
N GLN A 54 4.38 -16.72 15.04
CA GLN A 54 5.21 -15.57 14.67
C GLN A 54 4.39 -14.46 13.99
N ASP A 55 4.75 -13.22 14.26
CA ASP A 55 4.26 -12.05 13.52
C ASP A 55 5.18 -11.78 12.33
N VAL A 56 4.66 -11.93 11.13
CA VAL A 56 5.43 -11.82 9.89
C VAL A 56 4.93 -10.67 9.04
N VAL A 57 5.86 -9.87 8.51
CA VAL A 57 5.58 -8.82 7.53
C VAL A 57 6.25 -9.18 6.22
N ILE A 58 5.49 -9.18 5.13
CA ILE A 58 6.01 -9.28 3.76
C ILE A 58 5.91 -7.91 3.10
N LEU A 59 7.03 -7.42 2.59
CA LEU A 59 7.08 -6.26 1.70
C LEU A 59 7.30 -6.80 0.28
N LEU A 60 6.26 -6.72 -0.56
CA LEU A 60 6.30 -7.24 -1.95
C LEU A 60 6.49 -6.10 -2.95
N ASP A 61 7.56 -6.11 -3.67
CA ASP A 61 7.80 -5.23 -4.81
C ASP A 61 7.97 -6.06 -6.11
N SER A 62 6.98 -6.17 -6.97
CA SER A 62 5.63 -5.59 -6.89
C SER A 62 4.56 -6.64 -7.23
N ILE A 63 3.33 -6.40 -6.78
CA ILE A 63 2.19 -7.26 -7.12
C ILE A 63 1.87 -7.20 -8.62
N THR A 64 2.14 -6.07 -9.27
CA THR A 64 1.95 -5.88 -10.71
C THR A 64 2.87 -6.82 -11.49
N ARG A 65 4.15 -6.84 -11.16
CA ARG A 65 5.13 -7.70 -11.84
C ARG A 65 4.87 -9.18 -11.55
N LEU A 66 4.48 -9.52 -10.34
CA LEU A 66 4.06 -10.88 -10.00
C LEU A 66 2.86 -11.33 -10.85
N SER A 67 1.86 -10.46 -11.02
CA SER A 67 0.68 -10.74 -11.84
C SER A 67 1.03 -10.90 -13.32
N ARG A 68 1.97 -10.10 -13.83
CA ARG A 68 2.50 -10.25 -15.18
C ARG A 68 3.21 -11.61 -15.37
N ALA A 69 4.01 -12.04 -14.42
CA ALA A 69 4.67 -13.34 -14.45
C ALA A 69 3.65 -14.49 -14.49
N TYR A 70 2.61 -14.43 -13.66
CA TYR A 70 1.52 -15.40 -13.73
C TYR A 70 0.79 -15.36 -15.07
N ASN A 71 0.60 -14.20 -15.68
CA ASN A 71 -0.04 -14.08 -17.00
C ASN A 71 0.73 -14.81 -18.12
N LEU A 72 2.04 -14.95 -17.97
CA LEU A 72 2.90 -15.67 -18.90
C LEU A 72 2.97 -17.18 -18.62
N THR A 73 2.71 -17.60 -17.38
CA THR A 73 2.96 -18.99 -16.94
C THR A 73 1.70 -19.85 -16.84
N ILE A 74 0.52 -19.24 -16.75
CA ILE A 74 -0.74 -20.00 -16.65
C ILE A 74 -1.16 -20.58 -18.00
N THR A 75 -1.94 -21.66 -17.96
CA THR A 75 -2.70 -22.11 -19.13
C THR A 75 -3.80 -21.09 -19.42
N PRO A 76 -3.87 -20.53 -20.64
CA PRO A 76 -4.86 -19.54 -21.00
C PRO A 76 -6.29 -20.03 -20.76
N THR A 77 -7.12 -19.21 -20.14
CA THR A 77 -8.54 -19.52 -19.89
C THR A 77 -9.42 -19.31 -21.13
N GLY A 78 -8.86 -18.73 -22.19
CA GLY A 78 -9.59 -18.32 -23.40
C GLY A 78 -10.37 -17.01 -23.22
N ARG A 79 -10.25 -16.35 -22.07
CA ARG A 79 -10.83 -15.04 -21.81
C ARG A 79 -9.70 -14.03 -21.62
N THR A 80 -9.92 -12.80 -22.08
CA THR A 80 -8.91 -11.74 -21.98
C THR A 80 -9.55 -10.46 -21.45
N LEU A 81 -8.98 -9.92 -20.39
CA LEU A 81 -9.30 -8.60 -19.88
C LEU A 81 -8.54 -7.52 -20.66
N SER A 82 -8.80 -6.26 -20.35
CA SER A 82 -8.11 -5.14 -20.96
C SER A 82 -6.58 -5.26 -20.80
N GLY A 83 -5.83 -4.92 -21.85
CA GLY A 83 -4.37 -4.98 -21.84
C GLY A 83 -3.76 -6.39 -22.03
N GLY A 84 -4.56 -7.40 -22.41
CA GLY A 84 -4.06 -8.76 -22.64
C GLY A 84 -3.90 -9.60 -21.36
N LEU A 85 -4.54 -9.20 -20.27
CA LEU A 85 -4.52 -9.92 -19.00
C LEU A 85 -5.54 -11.07 -19.02
N ASP A 86 -5.10 -12.29 -18.74
CA ASP A 86 -6.00 -13.43 -18.51
C ASP A 86 -6.54 -13.38 -17.07
N PRO A 87 -7.86 -13.54 -16.84
CA PRO A 87 -8.42 -13.57 -15.49
C PRO A 87 -7.80 -14.61 -14.57
N GLY A 88 -7.35 -15.75 -15.14
CA GLY A 88 -6.67 -16.81 -14.41
C GLY A 88 -5.33 -16.38 -13.80
N ALA A 89 -4.65 -15.41 -14.41
CA ALA A 89 -3.38 -14.88 -13.93
C ALA A 89 -3.48 -14.20 -12.55
N LEU A 90 -4.66 -13.71 -12.19
CA LEU A 90 -4.87 -13.00 -10.93
C LEU A 90 -5.20 -13.92 -9.75
N ILE A 91 -5.50 -15.18 -9.98
CA ILE A 91 -5.94 -16.12 -8.94
C ILE A 91 -4.86 -16.28 -7.86
N MET A 92 -3.63 -16.59 -8.25
CA MET A 92 -2.53 -16.81 -7.30
C MET A 92 -2.04 -15.53 -6.64
N PRO A 93 -1.84 -14.40 -7.34
CA PRO A 93 -1.54 -13.13 -6.70
C PRO A 93 -2.63 -12.66 -5.71
N LYS A 94 -3.91 -12.86 -6.01
CA LYS A 94 -5.00 -12.57 -5.07
C LYS A 94 -4.96 -13.50 -3.84
N LYS A 95 -4.66 -14.78 -4.02
CA LYS A 95 -4.46 -15.71 -2.90
C LYS A 95 -3.26 -15.30 -2.04
N PHE A 96 -2.17 -14.86 -2.66
CA PHE A 96 -1.00 -14.36 -1.97
C PHE A 96 -1.37 -13.15 -1.10
N PHE A 97 -1.93 -12.11 -1.69
CA PHE A 97 -2.29 -10.89 -1.00
C PHE A 97 -3.41 -11.09 0.03
N GLY A 98 -4.38 -11.93 -0.28
CA GLY A 98 -5.48 -12.29 0.63
C GLY A 98 -5.11 -13.23 1.77
N ALA A 99 -3.87 -13.70 1.84
CA ALA A 99 -3.39 -14.52 2.95
C ALA A 99 -3.13 -13.71 4.23
N ALA A 100 -3.02 -12.38 4.13
CA ALA A 100 -2.80 -11.48 5.26
C ALA A 100 -3.95 -11.58 6.27
N ARG A 101 -3.63 -11.87 7.53
CA ARG A 101 -4.59 -12.04 8.64
C ARG A 101 -3.93 -12.12 10.00
N ASN A 102 -4.68 -11.86 11.04
CA ASN A 102 -4.35 -12.23 12.41
C ASN A 102 -4.96 -13.59 12.73
N ILE A 103 -4.26 -14.42 13.49
CA ILE A 103 -4.75 -15.72 13.98
C ILE A 103 -5.14 -15.57 15.46
N GLU A 104 -6.27 -16.14 15.86
CA GLU A 104 -6.79 -15.99 17.22
C GLU A 104 -5.86 -16.60 18.27
N GLU A 105 -5.24 -17.75 17.95
CA GLU A 105 -4.29 -18.44 18.83
C GLU A 105 -2.88 -17.81 18.83
N GLY A 106 -2.66 -16.74 18.09
CA GLY A 106 -1.39 -16.03 17.97
C GLY A 106 -0.73 -16.19 16.61
N GLY A 107 0.15 -15.24 16.31
CA GLY A 107 0.76 -15.08 15.01
C GLY A 107 -0.08 -14.22 14.05
N SER A 108 0.60 -13.47 13.19
CA SER A 108 -0.05 -12.63 12.21
C SER A 108 0.76 -12.55 10.90
N LEU A 109 0.05 -12.29 9.80
CA LEU A 109 0.66 -11.99 8.52
C LEU A 109 0.17 -10.64 8.03
N THR A 110 1.10 -9.71 7.87
CA THR A 110 0.90 -8.42 7.23
C THR A 110 1.58 -8.43 5.87
N ILE A 111 0.87 -8.02 4.82
CA ILE A 111 1.43 -7.89 3.47
C ILE A 111 1.27 -6.46 3.00
N LEU A 112 2.39 -5.80 2.71
CA LEU A 112 2.46 -4.51 2.05
C LEU A 112 3.01 -4.73 0.64
N ALA A 113 2.19 -4.49 -0.37
CA ALA A 113 2.57 -4.68 -1.76
C ALA A 113 2.56 -3.34 -2.51
N THR A 114 3.60 -3.09 -3.31
CA THR A 114 3.58 -2.00 -4.28
C THR A 114 2.79 -2.42 -5.52
N ALA A 115 2.07 -1.47 -6.12
CA ALA A 115 1.40 -1.63 -7.40
C ALA A 115 1.82 -0.49 -8.33
N LEU A 116 2.09 -0.81 -9.58
CA LEU A 116 2.48 0.17 -10.59
C LEU A 116 1.24 0.83 -11.18
N ILE A 117 1.22 2.15 -11.20
CA ILE A 117 0.18 2.97 -11.80
C ILE A 117 0.80 4.01 -12.73
N GLU A 118 0.01 4.53 -13.67
CA GLU A 118 0.46 5.58 -14.62
C GLU A 118 1.71 5.19 -15.44
N THR A 119 1.85 3.90 -15.74
CA THR A 119 2.96 3.37 -16.56
C THR A 119 2.71 3.48 -18.07
N GLY A 120 1.49 3.84 -18.47
CA GLY A 120 1.04 3.77 -19.85
C GLY A 120 0.64 2.36 -20.32
N SER A 121 0.75 1.35 -19.45
CA SER A 121 0.35 -0.03 -19.71
C SER A 121 -1.09 -0.27 -19.28
N ARG A 122 -1.97 -0.62 -20.23
CA ARG A 122 -3.35 -1.01 -19.92
C ARG A 122 -3.44 -2.26 -19.04
N MET A 123 -2.44 -3.14 -19.12
CA MET A 123 -2.37 -4.32 -18.25
C MET A 123 -2.13 -3.92 -16.80
N ASP A 124 -1.23 -2.96 -16.54
CA ASP A 124 -0.95 -2.48 -15.18
C ASP A 124 -2.17 -1.80 -14.56
N ASP A 125 -2.85 -0.96 -15.34
CA ASP A 125 -4.08 -0.32 -14.91
C ASP A 125 -5.16 -1.36 -14.55
N MET A 126 -5.28 -2.42 -15.37
CA MET A 126 -6.22 -3.52 -15.10
C MET A 126 -5.84 -4.30 -13.84
N ILE A 127 -4.56 -4.63 -13.66
CA ILE A 127 -4.06 -5.30 -12.46
C ILE A 127 -4.37 -4.44 -11.23
N PHE A 128 -4.07 -3.14 -11.27
CA PHE A 128 -4.36 -2.23 -10.16
C PHE A 128 -5.85 -2.23 -9.80
N GLU A 129 -6.76 -2.07 -10.78
CA GLU A 129 -8.21 -2.07 -10.55
C GLU A 129 -8.70 -3.40 -9.95
N GLU A 130 -8.12 -4.53 -10.36
CA GLU A 130 -8.47 -5.85 -9.84
C GLU A 130 -8.01 -6.09 -8.39
N PHE A 131 -6.96 -5.40 -7.94
CA PHE A 131 -6.49 -5.43 -6.54
C PHE A 131 -7.12 -4.34 -5.68
N LYS A 132 -7.61 -3.25 -6.31
CA LYS A 132 -8.33 -2.19 -5.62
C LYS A 132 -9.51 -2.78 -4.87
N GLY A 133 -9.55 -2.50 -3.60
CA GLY A 133 -10.57 -3.09 -2.76
C GLY A 133 -10.31 -4.52 -2.25
N THR A 134 -9.24 -5.19 -2.66
CA THR A 134 -8.78 -6.43 -2.01
C THR A 134 -8.00 -6.12 -0.74
N GLY A 135 -7.19 -5.06 -0.76
CA GLY A 135 -6.49 -4.55 0.42
C GLY A 135 -7.42 -3.80 1.39
N ASN A 136 -7.01 -3.71 2.64
CA ASN A 136 -7.69 -2.92 3.66
C ASN A 136 -7.11 -1.50 3.82
N MET A 137 -5.98 -1.20 3.17
CA MET A 137 -5.38 0.13 3.11
C MET A 137 -4.76 0.37 1.74
N GLU A 138 -4.92 1.59 1.23
CA GLU A 138 -4.31 2.05 -0.01
C GLU A 138 -3.58 3.37 0.23
N VAL A 139 -2.31 3.46 -0.18
CA VAL A 139 -1.52 4.68 -0.16
C VAL A 139 -1.12 5.02 -1.59
N HIS A 140 -1.65 6.12 -2.11
CA HIS A 140 -1.35 6.61 -3.44
C HIS A 140 -0.22 7.64 -3.38
N LEU A 141 0.82 7.45 -4.18
CA LEU A 141 1.88 8.43 -4.38
C LEU A 141 1.54 9.34 -5.56
N ASN A 142 1.88 10.60 -5.45
CA ASN A 142 1.58 11.61 -6.47
C ASN A 142 2.88 12.16 -7.07
N ARG A 143 3.07 11.93 -8.38
CA ARG A 143 4.27 12.37 -9.10
C ARG A 143 4.46 13.89 -9.07
N LYS A 144 3.39 14.69 -9.14
CA LYS A 144 3.47 16.15 -9.08
C LYS A 144 3.99 16.66 -7.74
N LEU A 145 3.68 15.98 -6.63
CA LEU A 145 4.26 16.30 -5.31
C LEU A 145 5.75 15.99 -5.28
N GLN A 146 6.16 14.84 -5.83
CA GLN A 146 7.56 14.44 -5.94
C GLN A 146 8.37 15.42 -6.80
N GLU A 147 7.85 15.87 -7.94
CA GLU A 147 8.48 16.87 -8.83
C GLU A 147 8.70 18.19 -8.08
N ARG A 148 7.77 18.58 -7.22
CA ARG A 148 7.88 19.75 -6.34
C ARG A 148 8.73 19.54 -5.09
N ARG A 149 9.31 18.35 -4.91
CA ARG A 149 10.13 17.98 -3.74
C ARG A 149 9.35 18.02 -2.41
N ILE A 150 8.04 17.77 -2.47
CA ILE A 150 7.18 17.63 -1.29
C ILE A 150 7.15 16.16 -0.89
N PHE A 151 7.69 15.83 0.28
CA PHE A 151 7.79 14.48 0.80
C PHE A 151 7.21 14.37 2.21
N PRO A 152 6.51 13.27 2.54
CA PRO A 152 6.14 12.16 1.66
C PRO A 152 5.15 12.60 0.56
N ALA A 153 5.40 12.14 -0.67
CA ALA A 153 4.60 12.53 -1.84
C ALA A 153 3.26 11.76 -1.90
N ILE A 154 2.49 11.78 -0.81
CA ILE A 154 1.24 11.03 -0.64
C ILE A 154 0.06 11.86 -1.13
N ASP A 155 -0.77 11.27 -1.99
CA ASP A 155 -2.07 11.81 -2.36
C ASP A 155 -3.08 11.46 -1.27
N ILE A 156 -3.38 12.43 -0.43
CA ILE A 156 -4.26 12.26 0.75
C ILE A 156 -5.70 11.91 0.34
N TYR A 157 -6.15 12.41 -0.81
CA TYR A 157 -7.52 12.18 -1.27
C TYR A 157 -7.75 10.77 -1.80
N LYS A 158 -6.74 10.25 -2.52
CA LYS A 158 -6.81 8.91 -3.09
C LYS A 158 -6.44 7.83 -2.08
N SER A 159 -5.74 8.20 -1.01
CA SER A 159 -5.31 7.28 0.04
C SER A 159 -6.40 7.08 1.08
N GLY A 160 -6.53 5.87 1.58
CA GLY A 160 -7.56 5.55 2.57
C GLY A 160 -7.36 4.20 3.22
N THR A 161 -8.06 4.00 4.34
CA THR A 161 -8.10 2.75 5.09
C THR A 161 -9.54 2.33 5.30
N ARG A 162 -9.87 1.06 5.04
CA ARG A 162 -11.18 0.51 5.37
C ARG A 162 -11.35 0.46 6.87
N ARG A 163 -12.55 0.77 7.34
CA ARG A 163 -12.88 0.75 8.76
C ARG A 163 -11.83 1.50 9.59
N GLU A 164 -11.43 2.71 9.12
CA GLU A 164 -10.53 3.59 9.85
C GLU A 164 -11.05 3.95 11.27
N ASP A 165 -12.36 3.86 11.45
CA ASP A 165 -13.04 4.01 12.74
C ASP A 165 -12.50 3.09 13.83
N LEU A 166 -11.97 1.93 13.46
CA LEU A 166 -11.36 0.96 14.38
C LEU A 166 -9.92 1.29 14.78
N LEU A 167 -9.27 2.25 14.09
CA LEU A 167 -7.89 2.66 14.37
C LEU A 167 -7.80 3.74 15.45
N PHE A 168 -8.90 4.40 15.78
CA PHE A 168 -8.94 5.49 16.76
C PHE A 168 -9.37 4.97 18.13
N GLU A 169 -8.62 5.35 19.18
CA GLU A 169 -8.88 4.95 20.55
C GLU A 169 -10.05 5.73 21.17
N SER A 170 -10.30 6.96 20.71
CA SER A 170 -11.33 7.84 21.26
C SER A 170 -12.26 8.41 20.19
N GLN A 171 -13.47 8.80 20.63
CA GLN A 171 -14.43 9.50 19.76
C GLN A 171 -13.87 10.85 19.30
N LEU A 172 -13.14 11.55 20.16
CA LEU A 172 -12.52 12.85 19.84
C LEU A 172 -11.50 12.71 18.69
N GLU A 173 -10.66 11.68 18.72
CA GLU A 173 -9.71 11.40 17.64
C GLU A 173 -10.43 11.12 16.33
N ARG A 174 -11.49 10.33 16.37
CA ARG A 174 -12.32 9.98 15.21
C ARG A 174 -12.97 11.21 14.59
N GLU A 175 -13.59 12.04 15.40
CA GLU A 175 -14.22 13.29 14.96
C GLU A 175 -13.18 14.27 14.40
N THR A 176 -12.04 14.42 15.08
CA THR A 176 -10.96 15.30 14.62
C THR A 176 -10.39 14.83 13.28
N ALA A 177 -10.14 13.54 13.09
CA ALA A 177 -9.66 12.99 11.82
C ALA A 177 -10.67 13.20 10.68
N TYR A 178 -11.96 12.98 10.96
CA TYR A 178 -13.04 13.21 10.00
C TYR A 178 -13.10 14.69 9.57
N ASN A 179 -13.02 15.60 10.53
CA ASN A 179 -13.10 17.03 10.28
C ASN A 179 -11.88 17.57 9.55
N ILE A 180 -10.67 17.10 9.88
CA ILE A 180 -9.45 17.42 9.11
C ILE A 180 -9.65 17.04 7.65
N ARG A 181 -10.14 15.85 7.34
CA ARG A 181 -10.42 15.44 5.97
C ARG A 181 -11.46 16.31 5.31
N LYS A 182 -12.54 16.68 6.01
CA LYS A 182 -13.57 17.56 5.49
C LYS A 182 -13.03 18.95 5.14
N ILE A 183 -12.24 19.57 6.02
CA ILE A 183 -11.60 20.87 5.77
C ILE A 183 -10.65 20.80 4.59
N LEU A 184 -9.91 19.71 4.49
CA LEU A 184 -8.98 19.48 3.37
C LEU A 184 -9.72 19.28 2.04
N TYR A 185 -10.95 18.76 2.06
CA TYR A 185 -11.76 18.51 0.86
C TYR A 185 -12.36 19.79 0.24
N ASP A 186 -12.56 20.82 1.03
CA ASP A 186 -13.15 22.10 0.58
C ASP A 186 -12.16 22.97 -0.22
N ASP A 187 -10.87 22.65 -0.21
CA ASP A 187 -9.84 23.35 -0.96
C ASP A 187 -9.49 22.57 -2.24
N ASN A 188 -9.88 23.08 -3.41
CA ASN A 188 -9.72 22.44 -4.71
C ASN A 188 -8.26 22.21 -5.17
N ASN A 189 -7.27 22.45 -4.31
CA ASN A 189 -5.85 22.32 -4.64
C ASN A 189 -5.13 21.27 -3.78
N THR A 190 -5.21 20.01 -4.24
CA THR A 190 -4.60 18.83 -3.60
C THR A 190 -3.13 19.00 -3.19
N GLN A 191 -2.37 19.80 -3.95
CA GLN A 191 -0.93 19.96 -3.72
C GLN A 191 -0.65 20.84 -2.50
N ASN A 192 -1.39 21.93 -2.35
CA ASN A 192 -1.25 22.83 -1.21
C ASN A 192 -1.68 22.17 0.09
N ILE A 193 -2.67 21.28 0.03
CA ILE A 193 -3.23 20.60 1.18
C ILE A 193 -2.24 19.59 1.78
N THR A 194 -1.60 18.75 0.95
CA THR A 194 -0.58 17.81 1.43
C THR A 194 0.56 18.58 2.09
N GLU A 195 1.03 19.67 1.49
CA GLU A 195 2.08 20.52 2.06
C GLU A 195 1.65 21.16 3.38
N GLN A 196 0.44 21.69 3.46
CA GLN A 196 -0.10 22.25 4.69
C GLN A 196 -0.20 21.21 5.82
N LEU A 197 -0.69 20.02 5.50
CA LEU A 197 -0.76 18.92 6.48
C LEU A 197 0.62 18.48 6.97
N ILE A 198 1.59 18.34 6.07
CA ILE A 198 2.98 18.02 6.43
C ILE A 198 3.55 19.11 7.36
N ASN A 199 3.32 20.38 7.04
CA ASN A 199 3.78 21.49 7.86
C ASN A 199 3.10 21.54 9.24
N LEU A 200 1.84 21.14 9.34
CA LEU A 200 1.15 21.02 10.61
C LEU A 200 1.68 19.85 11.45
N LEU A 201 1.88 18.69 10.82
CA LEU A 201 2.46 17.51 11.46
C LEU A 201 3.88 17.76 11.97
N ALA A 202 4.71 18.48 11.18
CA ALA A 202 6.08 18.82 11.55
C ALA A 202 6.18 19.74 12.79
N LYS A 203 5.11 20.45 13.14
CA LYS A 203 5.05 21.31 14.34
C LYS A 203 4.70 20.54 15.61
N THR A 204 4.39 19.25 15.51
CA THR A 204 3.96 18.41 16.62
C THR A 204 4.91 17.22 16.80
N LYS A 205 5.04 16.73 18.03
CA LYS A 205 5.99 15.64 18.35
C LYS A 205 5.43 14.25 18.04
N ASN A 206 4.09 14.11 18.03
CA ASN A 206 3.40 12.84 17.81
C ASN A 206 1.94 13.08 17.41
N ASN A 207 1.26 12.03 16.99
CA ASN A 207 -0.14 12.09 16.54
C ASN A 207 -1.10 12.59 17.62
N ARG A 208 -0.88 12.27 18.89
CA ARG A 208 -1.73 12.74 20.00
C ARG A 208 -1.67 14.26 20.15
N GLU A 209 -0.47 14.82 20.08
CA GLU A 209 -0.29 16.29 20.13
C GLU A 209 -0.92 16.94 18.89
N PHE A 210 -0.73 16.36 17.71
CA PHE A 210 -1.35 16.82 16.48
C PHE A 210 -2.88 16.85 16.58
N MET A 211 -3.51 15.77 17.05
CA MET A 211 -4.97 15.71 17.23
C MET A 211 -5.47 16.76 18.21
N ASN A 212 -4.75 17.01 19.31
CA ASN A 212 -5.09 18.06 20.28
C ASN A 212 -4.99 19.48 19.69
N VAL A 213 -4.02 19.73 18.81
CA VAL A 213 -3.87 21.03 18.14
C VAL A 213 -4.96 21.19 17.07
N ALA A 214 -5.20 20.17 16.28
CA ALA A 214 -6.19 20.19 15.21
C ALA A 214 -7.63 20.37 15.73
N SER A 215 -8.01 19.70 16.83
CA SER A 215 -9.33 19.87 17.47
C SER A 215 -9.58 21.29 17.96
N LYS A 216 -8.54 22.00 18.42
CA LYS A 216 -8.65 23.41 18.84
C LYS A 216 -8.77 24.38 17.66
N MET A 217 -8.16 24.07 16.52
CA MET A 217 -8.29 24.88 15.31
C MET A 217 -9.71 24.89 14.75
N GLU A 218 -10.44 23.79 14.89
CA GLU A 218 -11.84 23.68 14.48
C GLU A 218 -12.79 24.47 15.37
N LEU A 219 -12.60 24.40 16.67
CA LEU A 219 -13.38 25.21 17.62
C LEU A 219 -13.28 26.71 17.31
N ASN A 220 -12.13 27.17 16.83
CA ASN A 220 -11.94 28.56 16.44
C ASN A 220 -12.60 28.94 15.09
N LYS A 221 -12.69 27.99 14.13
CA LYS A 221 -13.41 28.22 12.85
C LYS A 221 -14.92 28.23 13.04
N SER A 222 -15.47 27.35 13.85
CA SER A 222 -16.91 27.34 14.16
C SER A 222 -17.36 28.58 14.94
N LEU A 223 -16.50 29.19 15.76
CA LEU A 223 -16.76 30.45 16.44
C LEU A 223 -16.71 31.69 15.54
N HIS A 224 -16.04 31.62 14.39
CA HIS A 224 -16.00 32.71 13.40
C HIS A 224 -17.14 32.66 12.37
N CYS A 225 -17.84 31.53 12.24
CA CYS A 225 -19.05 31.40 11.39
C CYS A 225 -20.36 31.78 12.09
N ILE A 226 -20.31 32.16 13.37
CA ILE A 226 -21.48 32.56 14.18
C ILE A 226 -21.48 34.06 14.47
N LYS A 227 -20.68 34.85 13.73
CA LYS A 227 -20.74 36.32 13.80
C LYS A 227 -21.24 36.93 12.51
#